data_1f0994b6fba14ed130426829beede698
#
_entry.id   1f0994b6fba14ed130426829beede698
#
_cell.length_a   1.000
_cell.length_b   1.000
_cell.length_c   1.000
_cell.angle_alpha   90.00
_cell.angle_beta   90.00
_cell.angle_gamma   90.00
#
_symmetry.space_group_name_H-M   'P 1'
#
loop_
_entity.id
_entity.type
_entity.pdbx_description
1 polymer ?
#
loop_
_entity_poly.entity_id
_entity_poly.type
_entity_poly.pdbx_seq_one_letter_code
_entity_poly.pdbx_strand_id
1 'polypeptide(L)'
;MFRALFKVNASTRADATLLEYLRVDAGLTGTKEGCASGDCGACTCLVRSDENTPYQAVNACITPLGDVVGHEILTVDGLGEGGLHPVQSAMVSEHGSQCGFCTPGFVMALAARLDPNHPQGELTEVSDREAWNQAIAGNLCRCTGYRPILDAAQLAAKSAARARTLPQGLVIDAMHCSTEEGVKTESLAGFFRPRSLAEFRAARAAHPEA
;
A
#
# COMPACT_ATOMS: atom_id res chain seq x y z
N MET A 1 -0.51 14.23 13.73
CA MET A 1 -1.73 13.37 13.69
C MET A 1 -2.50 13.72 12.42
N PHE A 2 -2.07 13.17 11.29
CA PHE A 2 -2.65 13.42 9.97
C PHE A 2 -3.57 12.27 9.59
N ARG A 3 -4.80 12.30 10.04
CA ARG A 3 -5.88 11.57 9.38
C ARG A 3 -6.35 12.45 8.22
N ALA A 4 -5.57 12.49 7.15
CA ALA A 4 -5.99 13.17 5.94
C ALA A 4 -7.09 12.33 5.27
N LEU A 5 -8.33 12.79 5.37
CA LEU A 5 -9.43 12.30 4.55
C LEU A 5 -9.24 12.86 3.14
N PHE A 6 -8.71 12.04 2.25
CA PHE A 6 -8.65 12.38 0.83
C PHE A 6 -9.97 11.99 0.18
N LYS A 7 -10.64 12.95 -0.44
CA LYS A 7 -11.91 12.73 -1.13
C LYS A 7 -11.65 12.41 -2.59
N VAL A 8 -12.19 11.30 -3.05
CA VAL A 8 -12.34 11.06 -4.48
C VAL A 8 -13.35 12.07 -5.01
N ASN A 9 -12.96 12.88 -5.96
CA ASN A 9 -13.87 13.86 -6.56
C ASN A 9 -14.72 13.24 -7.69
N ALA A 10 -15.79 13.92 -8.10
CA ALA A 10 -16.69 13.43 -9.14
C ALA A 10 -16.04 13.27 -10.54
N SER A 11 -14.83 13.79 -10.74
CA SER A 11 -14.06 13.65 -11.98
C SER A 11 -13.08 12.48 -11.93
N THR A 12 -12.92 11.81 -10.79
CA THR A 12 -12.02 10.65 -10.67
C THR A 12 -12.63 9.49 -11.45
N ARG A 13 -11.84 8.93 -12.37
CA ARG A 13 -12.30 7.83 -13.22
C ARG A 13 -12.45 6.55 -12.40
N ALA A 14 -13.49 5.77 -12.67
CA ALA A 14 -13.74 4.49 -11.99
C ALA A 14 -12.63 3.45 -12.26
N ASP A 15 -11.98 3.55 -13.42
CA ASP A 15 -10.88 2.70 -13.86
C ASP A 15 -9.49 3.26 -13.50
N ALA A 16 -9.42 4.37 -12.76
CA ALA A 16 -8.15 4.89 -12.26
C ALA A 16 -7.48 3.89 -11.31
N THR A 17 -6.15 3.83 -11.37
CA THR A 17 -5.38 3.04 -10.40
C THR A 17 -5.15 3.83 -9.11
N LEU A 18 -4.91 3.10 -8.02
CA LEU A 18 -4.48 3.71 -6.76
C LEU A 18 -3.22 4.58 -6.97
N LEU A 19 -2.27 4.12 -7.81
CA LEU A 19 -1.05 4.87 -8.09
C LEU A 19 -1.32 6.21 -8.76
N GLU A 20 -2.19 6.23 -9.77
CA GLU A 20 -2.58 7.46 -10.45
C GLU A 20 -3.20 8.45 -9.46
N TYR A 21 -4.15 8.00 -8.67
CA TYR A 21 -4.78 8.81 -7.63
C TYR A 21 -3.77 9.38 -6.62
N LEU A 22 -2.88 8.53 -6.08
CA LEU A 22 -1.87 8.97 -5.11
C LEU A 22 -0.97 10.05 -5.69
N ARG A 23 -0.52 9.89 -6.94
CA ARG A 23 0.46 10.79 -7.54
C ARG A 23 -0.12 12.06 -8.16
N VAL A 24 -1.31 11.95 -8.77
CA VAL A 24 -1.93 13.05 -9.52
C VAL A 24 -2.91 13.83 -8.65
N ASP A 25 -3.84 13.14 -7.98
CA ASP A 25 -4.89 13.80 -7.21
C ASP A 25 -4.44 14.16 -5.79
N ALA A 26 -3.77 13.22 -5.10
CA ALA A 26 -3.30 13.41 -3.74
C ALA A 26 -1.92 14.11 -3.65
N GLY A 27 -1.16 14.18 -4.74
CA GLY A 27 0.16 14.78 -4.77
C GLY A 27 1.24 14.00 -4.00
N LEU A 28 0.95 12.75 -3.61
CA LEU A 28 1.87 11.87 -2.87
C LEU A 28 2.81 11.15 -3.85
N THR A 29 3.87 11.84 -4.25
CA THR A 29 4.78 11.36 -5.30
C THR A 29 5.91 10.48 -4.78
N GLY A 30 5.97 10.20 -3.49
CA GLY A 30 6.90 9.24 -2.88
C GLY A 30 6.72 7.82 -3.44
N THR A 31 5.49 7.38 -3.65
CA THR A 31 5.17 6.14 -4.37
C THR A 31 5.51 6.28 -5.85
N LYS A 32 6.34 5.38 -6.39
CA LYS A 32 6.93 5.51 -7.74
C LYS A 32 6.22 4.64 -8.77
N GLU A 33 6.18 5.14 -10.01
CA GLU A 33 5.73 4.37 -11.16
C GLU A 33 6.94 3.84 -11.93
N GLY A 34 7.14 2.53 -11.93
CA GLY A 34 8.23 1.89 -12.67
C GLY A 34 7.73 1.17 -13.91
N CYS A 35 7.00 0.07 -13.76
CA CYS A 35 6.55 -0.78 -14.87
C CYS A 35 5.07 -0.55 -15.25
N ALA A 36 4.25 0.01 -14.36
CA ALA A 36 2.80 0.14 -14.52
C ALA A 36 2.04 -1.19 -14.78
N SER A 37 2.68 -2.34 -14.50
CA SER A 37 2.16 -3.68 -14.79
C SER A 37 2.20 -4.65 -13.61
N GLY A 38 2.52 -4.15 -12.40
CA GLY A 38 2.55 -4.98 -11.19
C GLY A 38 3.84 -5.76 -10.95
N ASP A 39 4.86 -5.65 -11.82
CA ASP A 39 6.04 -6.53 -11.78
C ASP A 39 7.19 -6.00 -10.92
N CYS A 40 7.42 -4.69 -10.89
CA CYS A 40 8.66 -4.13 -10.32
C CYS A 40 8.58 -3.73 -8.85
N GLY A 41 7.40 -3.59 -8.28
CA GLY A 41 7.18 -3.22 -6.89
C GLY A 41 7.57 -1.79 -6.50
N ALA A 42 7.98 -0.92 -7.43
CA ALA A 42 8.32 0.47 -7.12
C ALA A 42 7.14 1.27 -6.57
N CYS A 43 5.91 0.83 -6.87
CA CYS A 43 4.65 1.40 -6.44
C CYS A 43 4.06 0.73 -5.19
N THR A 44 4.80 -0.10 -4.47
CA THR A 44 4.31 -0.76 -3.26
C THR A 44 3.84 0.28 -2.25
N CYS A 45 2.61 0.14 -1.80
CA CYS A 45 2.02 0.83 -0.65
C CYS A 45 1.29 -0.19 0.23
N LEU A 46 0.83 0.22 1.40
CA LEU A 46 0.14 -0.65 2.34
C LEU A 46 -1.32 -0.27 2.43
N VAL A 47 -2.19 -1.27 2.46
CA VAL A 47 -3.65 -1.09 2.54
C VAL A 47 -4.21 -1.96 3.64
N ARG A 48 -5.17 -1.46 4.42
CA ARG A 48 -5.98 -2.25 5.35
C ARG A 48 -7.44 -1.81 5.31
N SER A 49 -8.35 -2.74 5.56
CA SER A 49 -9.79 -2.44 5.52
C SER A 49 -10.26 -1.62 6.72
N ASP A 50 -9.65 -1.83 7.88
CA ASP A 50 -9.97 -1.14 9.13
C ASP A 50 -8.79 -1.20 10.11
N GLU A 51 -8.89 -0.49 11.23
CA GLU A 51 -7.83 -0.42 12.25
C GLU A 51 -7.50 -1.74 12.95
N ASN A 52 -8.39 -2.74 12.87
CA ASN A 52 -8.18 -4.06 13.49
C ASN A 52 -7.56 -5.07 12.51
N THR A 53 -7.46 -4.73 11.24
CA THR A 53 -6.85 -5.58 10.23
C THR A 53 -5.38 -5.19 10.01
N PRO A 54 -4.48 -6.17 9.80
CA PRO A 54 -3.10 -5.88 9.47
C PRO A 54 -2.98 -5.24 8.08
N TYR A 55 -1.99 -4.38 7.91
CA TYR A 55 -1.66 -3.85 6.60
C TYR A 55 -1.16 -4.93 5.66
N GLN A 56 -1.57 -4.84 4.41
CA GLN A 56 -1.13 -5.69 3.31
C GLN A 56 -0.39 -4.85 2.27
N ALA A 57 0.75 -5.35 1.80
CA ALA A 57 1.49 -4.72 0.71
C ALA A 57 0.78 -4.99 -0.63
N VAL A 58 0.52 -3.92 -1.39
CA VAL A 58 -0.12 -3.99 -2.71
C VAL A 58 0.68 -3.21 -3.75
N ASN A 59 0.58 -3.62 -5.01
CA ASN A 59 1.12 -2.87 -6.14
C ASN A 59 0.08 -1.83 -6.61
N ALA A 60 0.25 -0.57 -6.23
CA ALA A 60 -0.71 0.49 -6.50
C ALA A 60 -1.00 0.71 -7.99
N CYS A 61 -0.08 0.35 -8.89
CA CYS A 61 -0.25 0.52 -10.35
C CYS A 61 -1.27 -0.43 -10.98
N ILE A 62 -1.61 -1.53 -10.30
CA ILE A 62 -2.62 -2.50 -10.77
C ILE A 62 -3.78 -2.65 -9.77
N THR A 63 -3.80 -1.87 -8.71
CA THR A 63 -4.90 -1.85 -7.74
C THR A 63 -5.94 -0.82 -8.20
N PRO A 64 -7.16 -1.24 -8.57
CA PRO A 64 -8.23 -0.32 -8.91
C PRO A 64 -8.56 0.58 -7.71
N LEU A 65 -8.76 1.87 -7.95
CA LEU A 65 -9.10 2.81 -6.89
C LEU A 65 -10.39 2.42 -6.15
N GLY A 66 -11.36 1.89 -6.88
CA GLY A 66 -12.62 1.42 -6.31
C GLY A 66 -12.47 0.29 -5.28
N ASP A 67 -11.41 -0.52 -5.37
CA ASP A 67 -11.16 -1.62 -4.42
C ASP A 67 -10.70 -1.13 -3.05
N VAL A 68 -10.17 0.09 -2.99
CA VAL A 68 -9.57 0.65 -1.77
C VAL A 68 -10.33 1.83 -1.19
N VAL A 69 -11.48 2.17 -1.77
CA VAL A 69 -12.39 3.15 -1.18
C VAL A 69 -12.86 2.65 0.18
N GLY A 70 -12.82 3.52 1.19
CA GLY A 70 -13.12 3.18 2.59
C GLY A 70 -11.96 2.49 3.31
N HIS A 71 -10.88 2.14 2.61
CA HIS A 71 -9.70 1.52 3.22
C HIS A 71 -8.70 2.58 3.67
N GLU A 72 -7.86 2.19 4.60
CA GLU A 72 -6.72 2.99 5.05
C GLU A 72 -5.48 2.62 4.23
N ILE A 73 -4.81 3.65 3.68
CA ILE A 73 -3.67 3.51 2.79
C ILE A 73 -2.47 4.20 3.40
N LEU A 74 -1.38 3.49 3.57
CA LEU A 74 -0.11 4.02 4.05
C LEU A 74 0.92 4.01 2.92
N THR A 75 1.44 5.20 2.60
CA THR A 75 2.51 5.40 1.63
C THR A 75 3.83 5.69 2.34
N VAL A 76 4.93 5.68 1.59
CA VAL A 76 6.25 6.04 2.12
C VAL A 76 6.28 7.46 2.67
N ASP A 77 5.45 8.37 2.13
CA ASP A 77 5.33 9.75 2.61
C ASP A 77 4.79 9.78 4.05
N GLY A 78 3.79 8.94 4.36
CA GLY A 78 3.20 8.83 5.70
C GLY A 78 4.03 8.00 6.68
N LEU A 79 4.85 7.07 6.19
CA LEU A 79 5.62 6.18 7.06
C LEU A 79 6.63 6.91 7.95
N GLY A 80 7.18 8.03 7.45
CA GLY A 80 8.16 8.86 8.17
C GLY A 80 7.54 9.95 9.04
N GLU A 81 6.23 10.00 9.21
CA GLU A 81 5.57 11.01 10.01
C GLU A 81 5.90 10.85 11.50
N GLY A 82 6.47 11.90 12.09
CA GLY A 82 6.94 11.87 13.48
C GLY A 82 8.34 11.33 13.68
N GLY A 83 9.06 11.01 12.61
CA GLY A 83 10.44 10.51 12.60
C GLY A 83 10.63 9.36 11.64
N LEU A 84 11.88 9.07 11.28
CA LEU A 84 12.17 7.97 10.37
C LEU A 84 11.76 6.62 10.98
N HIS A 85 11.02 5.83 10.24
CA HIS A 85 10.76 4.44 10.58
C HIS A 85 12.10 3.65 10.60
N PRO A 86 12.27 2.62 11.46
CA PRO A 86 13.51 1.84 11.53
C PRO A 86 14.02 1.33 10.18
N VAL A 87 13.14 0.94 9.28
CA VAL A 87 13.51 0.54 7.91
C VAL A 87 14.15 1.70 7.16
N GLN A 88 13.57 2.90 7.23
CA GLN A 88 14.12 4.07 6.55
C GLN A 88 15.51 4.42 7.08
N SER A 89 15.69 4.41 8.40
CA SER A 89 16.99 4.66 9.04
C SER A 89 18.02 3.58 8.66
N ALA A 90 17.63 2.32 8.67
CA ALA A 90 18.51 1.21 8.30
C ALA A 90 18.90 1.24 6.82
N MET A 91 17.99 1.59 5.92
CA MET A 91 18.30 1.76 4.49
C MET A 91 19.36 2.84 4.25
N VAL A 92 19.37 3.89 5.06
CA VAL A 92 20.44 4.92 5.03
C VAL A 92 21.74 4.34 5.56
N SER A 93 21.71 3.71 6.74
CA SER A 93 22.93 3.21 7.43
C SER A 93 23.64 2.11 6.65
N GLU A 94 22.90 1.22 6.02
CA GLU A 94 23.42 0.07 5.26
C GLU A 94 23.60 0.38 3.77
N HIS A 95 23.44 1.64 3.35
CA HIS A 95 23.55 2.05 1.94
C HIS A 95 22.62 1.25 1.01
N GLY A 96 21.41 0.93 1.47
CA GLY A 96 20.39 0.15 0.76
C GLY A 96 19.80 0.84 -0.47
N SER A 97 20.25 2.05 -0.78
CA SER A 97 19.77 2.86 -1.91
C SER A 97 20.94 3.44 -2.70
N GLN A 98 20.82 3.42 -4.05
CA GLN A 98 21.77 4.10 -4.95
C GLN A 98 21.03 5.15 -5.79
N CYS A 99 20.36 4.77 -6.89
CA CYS A 99 19.57 5.73 -7.67
C CYS A 99 18.31 6.22 -6.93
N GLY A 100 17.81 5.46 -5.95
CA GLY A 100 16.68 5.82 -5.10
C GLY A 100 15.30 5.49 -5.66
N PHE A 101 15.18 5.10 -6.94
CA PHE A 101 13.88 4.95 -7.60
C PHE A 101 13.03 3.80 -7.02
N CYS A 102 13.62 2.64 -6.76
CA CYS A 102 12.94 1.49 -6.17
C CYS A 102 12.84 1.56 -4.64
N THR A 103 13.60 2.45 -4.00
CA THR A 103 13.74 2.53 -2.54
C THR A 103 12.40 2.65 -1.81
N PRO A 104 11.45 3.51 -2.22
CA PRO A 104 10.15 3.60 -1.57
C PRO A 104 9.41 2.25 -1.50
N GLY A 105 9.40 1.51 -2.59
CA GLY A 105 8.75 0.19 -2.64
C GLY A 105 9.38 -0.82 -1.68
N PHE A 106 10.72 -0.90 -1.63
CA PHE A 106 11.41 -1.76 -0.66
C PHE A 106 11.15 -1.35 0.78
N VAL A 107 11.16 -0.05 1.06
CA VAL A 107 10.85 0.47 2.40
C VAL A 107 9.46 0.02 2.84
N MET A 108 8.45 0.13 1.98
CA MET A 108 7.09 -0.27 2.31
C MET A 108 6.96 -1.79 2.49
N ALA A 109 7.56 -2.60 1.62
CA ALA A 109 7.54 -4.05 1.74
C ALA A 109 8.20 -4.54 3.04
N LEU A 110 9.36 -3.98 3.38
CA LEU A 110 10.08 -4.31 4.61
C LEU A 110 9.36 -3.80 5.86
N ALA A 111 8.74 -2.62 5.81
CA ALA A 111 7.95 -2.07 6.91
C ALA A 111 6.73 -2.94 7.21
N ALA A 112 6.02 -3.40 6.16
CA ALA A 112 4.93 -4.35 6.32
C ALA A 112 5.39 -5.64 7.02
N ARG A 113 6.52 -6.22 6.58
CA ARG A 113 7.02 -7.49 7.14
C ARG A 113 7.48 -7.33 8.60
N LEU A 114 7.91 -6.15 8.99
CA LEU A 114 8.33 -5.83 10.35
C LEU A 114 7.18 -5.49 11.30
N ASP A 115 5.98 -5.22 10.77
CA ASP A 115 4.82 -4.95 11.62
C ASP A 115 4.55 -6.15 12.52
N PRO A 116 4.49 -5.99 13.86
CA PRO A 116 4.13 -7.07 14.79
C PRO A 116 2.77 -7.72 14.47
N ASN A 117 1.88 -6.99 13.80
CA ASN A 117 0.55 -7.49 13.38
C ASN A 117 0.56 -8.16 12.00
N HIS A 118 1.75 -8.40 11.41
CA HIS A 118 1.84 -9.01 10.08
C HIS A 118 1.14 -10.38 10.04
N PRO A 119 0.40 -10.74 8.97
CA PRO A 119 -0.36 -11.99 8.89
C PRO A 119 0.46 -13.27 9.08
N GLN A 120 1.75 -13.24 8.73
CA GLN A 120 2.68 -14.36 8.95
C GLN A 120 3.28 -14.38 10.37
N GLY A 121 2.79 -13.52 11.26
CA GLY A 121 3.29 -13.38 12.61
C GLY A 121 4.59 -12.56 12.70
N GLU A 122 5.00 -12.28 13.95
CA GLU A 122 6.23 -11.57 14.23
C GLU A 122 7.44 -12.41 13.77
N LEU A 123 8.48 -11.76 13.25
CA LEU A 123 9.76 -12.40 12.95
C LEU A 123 10.47 -12.75 14.26
N THR A 124 10.53 -14.02 14.58
CA THR A 124 11.18 -14.54 15.79
C THR A 124 12.70 -14.63 15.64
N GLU A 125 13.18 -14.81 14.41
CA GLU A 125 14.62 -14.85 14.11
C GLU A 125 15.00 -13.74 13.13
N VAL A 126 15.68 -12.73 13.64
CA VAL A 126 16.20 -11.58 12.86
C VAL A 126 17.19 -12.02 11.77
N SER A 127 17.83 -13.19 11.96
CA SER A 127 18.81 -13.77 11.04
C SER A 127 18.20 -14.54 9.86
N ASP A 128 16.88 -14.73 9.82
CA ASP A 128 16.22 -15.47 8.75
C ASP A 128 16.25 -14.67 7.43
N ARG A 129 17.34 -14.89 6.69
CA ARG A 129 17.55 -14.23 5.39
C ARG A 129 16.52 -14.67 4.35
N GLU A 130 15.96 -15.87 4.47
CA GLU A 130 14.93 -16.36 3.56
C GLU A 130 13.62 -15.60 3.73
N ALA A 131 13.21 -15.34 4.98
CA ALA A 131 12.03 -14.52 5.26
C ALA A 131 12.17 -13.10 4.68
N TRP A 132 13.37 -12.52 4.72
CA TRP A 132 13.64 -11.22 4.10
C TRP A 132 13.61 -11.28 2.56
N ASN A 133 14.17 -12.32 1.96
CA ASN A 133 14.08 -12.53 0.52
C ASN A 133 12.61 -12.62 0.06
N GLN A 134 11.78 -13.36 0.80
CA GLN A 134 10.36 -13.47 0.53
C GLN A 134 9.63 -12.13 0.67
N ALA A 135 9.96 -11.36 1.71
CA ALA A 135 9.35 -10.04 1.94
C ALA A 135 9.59 -9.06 0.78
N ILE A 136 10.72 -9.14 0.11
CA ILE A 136 11.09 -8.26 -1.01
C ILE A 136 10.97 -8.91 -2.39
N ALA A 137 10.44 -10.13 -2.48
CA ALA A 137 10.38 -10.90 -3.74
C ALA A 137 9.61 -10.16 -4.85
N GLY A 138 8.65 -9.31 -4.48
CA GLY A 138 7.89 -8.47 -5.42
C GLY A 138 8.57 -7.16 -5.82
N ASN A 139 9.81 -6.89 -5.37
CA ASN A 139 10.49 -5.63 -5.58
C ASN A 139 11.80 -5.81 -6.37
N LEU A 140 11.97 -5.03 -7.45
CA LEU A 140 13.16 -5.10 -8.30
C LEU A 140 14.10 -3.93 -8.06
N CYS A 141 15.40 -4.24 -7.91
CA CYS A 141 16.48 -3.27 -7.88
C CYS A 141 17.57 -3.63 -8.88
N ARG A 142 17.99 -2.67 -9.72
CA ARG A 142 19.06 -2.88 -10.70
C ARG A 142 20.43 -2.45 -10.19
N CYS A 143 20.49 -1.64 -9.14
CA CYS A 143 21.70 -0.94 -8.74
C CYS A 143 22.50 -1.65 -7.63
N THR A 144 21.80 -2.08 -6.54
CA THR A 144 22.44 -2.45 -5.27
C THR A 144 22.89 -3.92 -5.18
N GLY A 145 22.35 -4.79 -6.03
CA GLY A 145 22.55 -6.24 -5.90
C GLY A 145 21.85 -6.84 -4.67
N TYR A 146 20.88 -6.11 -4.09
CA TYR A 146 20.00 -6.52 -2.97
C TYR A 146 20.67 -6.69 -1.60
N ARG A 147 21.97 -7.04 -1.53
CA ARG A 147 22.65 -7.32 -0.26
C ARG A 147 22.49 -6.20 0.76
N PRO A 148 22.78 -4.92 0.46
CA PRO A 148 22.63 -3.85 1.45
C PRO A 148 21.16 -3.63 1.85
N ILE A 149 20.19 -3.94 1.00
CA ILE A 149 18.75 -3.89 1.34
C ILE A 149 18.41 -4.97 2.37
N LEU A 150 18.93 -6.17 2.20
CA LEU A 150 18.73 -7.27 3.15
C LEU A 150 19.46 -7.03 4.47
N ASP A 151 20.66 -6.43 4.44
CA ASP A 151 21.39 -6.04 5.64
C ASP A 151 20.62 -4.94 6.40
N ALA A 152 19.99 -3.98 5.67
CA ALA A 152 19.10 -2.98 6.26
C ALA A 152 17.86 -3.61 6.91
N ALA A 153 17.25 -4.62 6.28
CA ALA A 153 16.12 -5.34 6.85
C ALA A 153 16.48 -6.00 8.21
N GLN A 154 17.64 -6.67 8.26
CA GLN A 154 18.15 -7.27 9.48
C GLN A 154 18.47 -6.24 10.56
N LEU A 155 19.02 -5.07 10.18
CA LEU A 155 19.30 -4.00 11.12
C LEU A 155 18.00 -3.43 11.69
N ALA A 156 17.01 -3.15 10.85
CA ALA A 156 15.72 -2.64 11.27
C ALA A 156 14.98 -3.59 12.23
N ALA A 157 15.10 -4.90 11.99
CA ALA A 157 14.48 -5.92 12.85
C ALA A 157 15.03 -5.98 14.27
N LYS A 158 16.21 -5.45 14.53
CA LYS A 158 16.78 -5.34 15.88
C LYS A 158 16.14 -4.21 16.69
N SER A 159 15.37 -3.34 16.07
CA SER A 159 14.66 -2.26 16.75
C SER A 159 13.52 -2.81 17.61
N ALA A 160 13.16 -2.08 18.68
CA ALA A 160 12.05 -2.47 19.55
C ALA A 160 10.73 -2.60 18.76
N ALA A 161 9.91 -3.57 19.11
CA ALA A 161 8.64 -3.85 18.43
C ALA A 161 7.74 -2.59 18.30
N ARG A 162 7.67 -1.76 19.37
CA ARG A 162 6.92 -0.49 19.34
C ARG A 162 7.41 0.49 18.27
N ALA A 163 8.72 0.51 18.01
CA ALA A 163 9.31 1.37 16.97
C ALA A 163 9.01 0.85 15.56
N ARG A 164 8.61 -0.42 15.43
CA ARG A 164 8.26 -1.07 14.15
C ARG A 164 6.76 -0.99 13.83
N THR A 165 5.93 -0.57 14.79
CA THR A 165 4.49 -0.40 14.57
C THR A 165 4.23 0.67 13.52
N LEU A 166 3.41 0.33 12.55
CA LEU A 166 3.08 1.22 11.45
C LEU A 166 2.16 2.37 11.90
N PRO A 167 2.40 3.60 11.42
CA PRO A 167 1.51 4.72 11.67
C PRO A 167 0.17 4.53 10.95
N GLN A 168 -0.82 5.35 11.32
CA GLN A 168 -2.08 5.40 10.60
C GLN A 168 -1.87 6.01 9.21
N GLY A 169 -2.49 5.43 8.20
CA GLY A 169 -2.48 5.90 6.82
C GLY A 169 -3.58 6.93 6.55
N LEU A 170 -3.68 7.33 5.29
CA LEU A 170 -4.79 8.13 4.78
C LEU A 170 -6.01 7.23 4.49
N VAL A 171 -7.22 7.76 4.66
CA VAL A 171 -8.45 7.07 4.26
C VAL A 171 -9.00 7.75 3.00
N ILE A 172 -9.26 6.96 1.97
CA ILE A 172 -9.94 7.43 0.75
C ILE A 172 -11.44 7.31 1.00
N ASP A 173 -12.12 8.45 1.15
CA ASP A 173 -13.55 8.50 1.35
C ASP A 173 -14.29 8.62 0.02
N ALA A 174 -15.31 7.78 -0.19
CA ALA A 174 -16.19 7.93 -1.34
C ALA A 174 -17.09 9.15 -1.13
N MET A 175 -17.05 10.12 -2.04
CA MET A 175 -18.14 11.08 -2.11
C MET A 175 -19.45 10.31 -2.33
N HIS A 176 -20.44 10.56 -1.48
CA HIS A 176 -21.80 10.07 -1.65
C HIS A 176 -22.29 10.34 -3.06
N CYS A 177 -22.30 9.34 -3.93
CA CYS A 177 -23.15 9.36 -5.10
C CYS A 177 -24.56 9.06 -4.57
N SER A 178 -25.37 10.10 -4.46
CA SER A 178 -26.78 9.98 -4.10
C SER A 178 -27.52 9.30 -5.27
N THR A 179 -27.55 7.97 -5.25
CA THR A 179 -28.57 7.23 -5.98
C THR A 179 -29.72 7.02 -5.01
N GLU A 180 -30.86 7.59 -5.32
CA GLU A 180 -32.11 7.32 -4.66
C GLU A 180 -32.36 5.81 -4.68
N GLU A 181 -32.76 5.29 -3.51
CA GLU A 181 -33.19 3.93 -3.21
C GLU A 181 -32.13 2.90 -2.79
N GLY A 182 -31.88 2.87 -1.50
CA GLY A 182 -31.89 1.64 -0.70
C GLY A 182 -30.65 0.72 -0.70
N VAL A 183 -29.64 0.94 -1.54
CA VAL A 183 -28.41 0.12 -1.51
C VAL A 183 -27.23 0.97 -1.06
N LYS A 184 -26.78 0.77 0.17
CA LYS A 184 -25.51 1.33 0.66
C LYS A 184 -24.35 0.59 -0.02
N THR A 185 -24.08 0.92 -1.27
CA THR A 185 -22.87 0.50 -1.95
C THR A 185 -21.87 1.67 -1.90
N GLU A 186 -20.72 1.43 -1.29
CA GLU A 186 -19.56 2.29 -1.44
C GLU A 186 -19.11 2.15 -2.91
N SER A 187 -19.62 2.99 -3.80
CA SER A 187 -19.29 2.91 -5.22
C SER A 187 -18.78 4.25 -5.73
N LEU A 188 -17.63 4.22 -6.39
CA LEU A 188 -17.27 5.21 -7.38
C LEU A 188 -18.27 5.11 -8.56
N ALA A 189 -18.64 6.22 -9.16
CA ALA A 189 -19.53 6.20 -10.34
C ALA A 189 -18.94 5.25 -11.40
N GLY A 190 -19.70 4.20 -11.74
CA GLY A 190 -19.28 3.18 -12.71
C GLY A 190 -18.45 2.03 -12.15
N PHE A 191 -18.12 2.01 -10.85
CA PHE A 191 -17.46 0.88 -10.21
C PHE A 191 -18.40 0.20 -9.22
N PHE A 192 -18.56 -1.12 -9.34
CA PHE A 192 -19.44 -1.92 -8.50
C PHE A 192 -18.66 -3.06 -7.86
N ARG A 193 -18.65 -3.12 -6.53
CA ARG A 193 -17.96 -4.15 -5.73
C ARG A 193 -18.98 -5.08 -5.07
N PRO A 194 -19.38 -6.20 -5.72
CA PRO A 194 -20.33 -7.14 -5.13
C PRO A 194 -19.67 -7.87 -3.96
N ARG A 195 -20.37 -7.96 -2.84
CA ARG A 195 -19.93 -8.71 -1.64
C ARG A 195 -20.52 -10.14 -1.58
N SER A 196 -21.42 -10.45 -2.52
CA SER A 196 -22.04 -11.78 -2.62
C SER A 196 -22.27 -12.17 -4.08
N LEU A 197 -22.43 -13.47 -4.32
CA LEU A 197 -22.77 -13.99 -5.64
C LEU A 197 -24.13 -13.45 -6.13
N ALA A 198 -25.07 -13.21 -5.22
CA ALA A 198 -26.38 -12.63 -5.54
C ALA A 198 -26.22 -11.18 -6.04
N GLU A 199 -25.44 -10.36 -5.34
CA GLU A 199 -25.13 -9.00 -5.77
C GLU A 199 -24.39 -8.97 -7.09
N PHE A 200 -23.40 -9.86 -7.30
CA PHE A 200 -22.70 -10.00 -8.57
C PHE A 200 -23.67 -10.30 -9.73
N ARG A 201 -24.58 -11.25 -9.54
CA ARG A 201 -25.57 -11.62 -10.55
C ARG A 201 -26.54 -10.46 -10.85
N ALA A 202 -26.97 -9.72 -9.82
CA ALA A 202 -27.82 -8.55 -9.97
C ALA A 202 -27.11 -7.43 -10.73
N ALA A 203 -25.86 -7.12 -10.38
CA ALA A 203 -25.05 -6.15 -11.06
C ALA A 203 -24.82 -6.53 -12.53
N ARG A 204 -24.47 -7.78 -12.79
CA ARG A 204 -24.26 -8.28 -14.15
C ARG A 204 -25.55 -8.23 -15.01
N ALA A 205 -26.71 -8.45 -14.41
CA ALA A 205 -28.00 -8.33 -15.09
C ALA A 205 -28.36 -6.86 -15.41
N ALA A 206 -27.99 -5.93 -14.51
CA ALA A 206 -28.21 -4.49 -14.71
C ALA A 206 -27.23 -3.86 -15.72
N HIS A 207 -26.04 -4.45 -15.90
CA HIS A 207 -24.98 -3.95 -16.76
C HIS A 207 -24.44 -5.06 -17.67
N PRO A 208 -25.21 -5.51 -18.69
CA PRO A 208 -24.84 -6.65 -19.53
C PRO A 208 -23.61 -6.39 -20.39
N GLU A 209 -23.29 -5.12 -20.65
CA GLU A 209 -22.12 -4.70 -21.44
C GLU A 209 -20.81 -4.62 -20.63
N ALA A 210 -20.86 -4.75 -19.32
CA ALA A 210 -19.69 -4.61 -18.45
C ALA A 210 -18.83 -5.89 -18.39
#